data_feb4c5702e91d4b3aa35594ab88d0aa5
#
_entry.id   feb4c5702e91d4b3aa35594ab88d0aa5
#
_cell.length_a   1.000
_cell.length_b   1.000
_cell.length_c   1.000
_cell.angle_alpha   90.00
_cell.angle_beta   90.00
_cell.angle_gamma   90.00
#
_symmetry.space_group_name_H-M   'P 1'
#
loop_
_entity.id
_entity.type
_entity.pdbx_description
1 polymer ?
#
loop_
_entity_poly.entity_id
_entity_poly.type
_entity_poly.pdbx_seq_one_letter_code
_entity_poly.pdbx_strand_id
1 'polypeptide(L)'
;TIDFDTKGSEVLIELETEGERDLIQELENGVVDGFTDEIVIRAATVDEARRWVGALQQMVTLAQANQQDLFTSAVGSSPTPGATLQYLQSNIGSVDEGEDQYEQSLVPGSDNRCLLTYTLIDEDGEEKIFEWNMADINPRQIAFDTKGESIVLTLKTTAQRDLVREIEEGEVEGYENEVELLANTIEEARALVAAFKNMAESCKK
;
A
#
# COMPACT_ATOMS: atom_id res chain seq x y z
N THR A 1 -19.13 3.20 0.08
CA THR A 1 -20.58 3.50 0.28
C THR A 1 -20.99 3.11 1.70
N ILE A 2 -21.97 3.76 2.30
CA ILE A 2 -22.61 3.38 3.56
C ILE A 2 -24.11 3.53 3.37
N ASP A 3 -24.84 2.42 3.41
CA ASP A 3 -26.28 2.38 3.23
C ASP A 3 -26.90 1.27 4.11
N PHE A 4 -28.20 1.09 4.07
CA PHE A 4 -28.88 -0.02 4.71
C PHE A 4 -30.00 -0.58 3.83
N ASP A 5 -30.22 -1.88 3.94
CA ASP A 5 -31.28 -2.60 3.25
C ASP A 5 -32.06 -3.50 4.23
N THR A 6 -33.23 -3.97 3.79
CA THR A 6 -34.06 -4.91 4.53
C THR A 6 -34.21 -6.20 3.75
N LYS A 7 -33.67 -7.31 4.31
CA LYS A 7 -33.78 -8.65 3.72
C LYS A 7 -34.70 -9.52 4.60
N GLY A 8 -35.95 -9.64 4.22
CA GLY A 8 -36.97 -10.33 5.02
C GLY A 8 -37.29 -9.61 6.33
N SER A 9 -36.94 -10.22 7.47
CA SER A 9 -37.09 -9.60 8.82
C SER A 9 -35.80 -8.97 9.33
N GLU A 10 -34.71 -9.00 8.59
CA GLU A 10 -33.41 -8.43 8.98
C GLU A 10 -33.26 -7.02 8.42
N VAL A 11 -32.59 -6.17 9.18
CA VAL A 11 -32.15 -4.83 8.76
C VAL A 11 -30.63 -4.87 8.75
N LEU A 12 -30.04 -4.73 7.56
CA LEU A 12 -28.59 -4.82 7.34
C LEU A 12 -28.05 -3.45 6.98
N ILE A 13 -26.93 -3.07 7.57
CA ILE A 13 -26.15 -1.89 7.19
C ILE A 13 -24.94 -2.43 6.43
N GLU A 14 -24.77 -1.96 5.21
CA GLU A 14 -23.69 -2.35 4.33
C GLU A 14 -22.68 -1.18 4.23
N LEU A 15 -21.42 -1.45 4.55
CA LEU A 15 -20.32 -0.53 4.41
C LEU A 15 -19.41 -1.07 3.33
N GLU A 16 -19.28 -0.35 2.23
CA GLU A 16 -18.41 -0.72 1.12
C GLU A 16 -17.28 0.31 0.95
N THR A 17 -16.11 -0.17 0.59
CA THR A 17 -14.98 0.69 0.23
C THR A 17 -15.22 1.43 -1.07
N GLU A 18 -14.50 2.50 -1.31
CA GLU A 18 -14.58 3.24 -2.57
C GLU A 18 -13.96 2.44 -3.71
N GLY A 19 -14.77 2.15 -4.74
CA GLY A 19 -14.35 1.41 -5.93
C GLY A 19 -14.25 -0.10 -5.72
N GLU A 20 -14.99 -0.64 -4.73
CA GLU A 20 -15.07 -2.09 -4.46
C GLU A 20 -13.65 -2.70 -4.30
N ARG A 21 -12.79 -2.03 -3.53
CA ARG A 21 -11.43 -2.49 -3.27
C ARG A 21 -11.37 -3.20 -1.92
N ASP A 22 -10.73 -4.33 -1.86
CA ASP A 22 -10.50 -5.10 -0.64
C ASP A 22 -9.54 -4.35 0.30
N LEU A 23 -10.05 -3.38 1.08
CA LEU A 23 -9.27 -2.52 1.97
C LEU A 23 -9.67 -2.64 3.44
N ILE A 24 -10.54 -3.58 3.75
CA ILE A 24 -11.00 -3.86 5.11
C ILE A 24 -10.34 -5.15 5.55
N GLN A 25 -9.46 -5.06 6.54
CA GLN A 25 -8.74 -6.22 7.06
C GLN A 25 -9.67 -7.13 7.86
N GLU A 26 -9.73 -8.39 7.51
CA GLU A 26 -10.41 -9.43 8.28
C GLU A 26 -9.43 -10.09 9.24
N LEU A 27 -9.89 -10.31 10.48
CA LEU A 27 -9.09 -10.95 11.52
C LEU A 27 -9.82 -12.19 12.05
N GLU A 28 -9.20 -13.35 11.94
CA GLU A 28 -9.64 -14.55 12.65
C GLU A 28 -8.68 -14.86 13.81
N ASN A 29 -9.23 -14.93 15.02
CA ASN A 29 -8.44 -15.13 16.26
C ASN A 29 -7.28 -14.15 16.48
N GLY A 30 -7.36 -12.94 15.87
CA GLY A 30 -6.36 -11.90 15.98
C GLY A 30 -5.23 -11.99 14.94
N VAL A 31 -5.34 -12.91 14.01
CA VAL A 31 -4.45 -13.06 12.85
C VAL A 31 -5.18 -12.53 11.61
N VAL A 32 -4.45 -11.96 10.67
CA VAL A 32 -5.02 -11.53 9.39
C VAL A 32 -5.48 -12.76 8.61
N ASP A 33 -6.76 -12.79 8.22
CA ASP A 33 -7.37 -13.85 7.41
C ASP A 33 -7.56 -13.39 5.94
N GLY A 34 -7.44 -12.09 5.70
CA GLY A 34 -7.57 -11.49 4.39
C GLY A 34 -8.07 -10.07 4.42
N PHE A 35 -8.52 -9.63 3.26
CA PHE A 35 -9.14 -8.32 3.06
C PHE A 35 -10.44 -8.45 2.31
N THR A 36 -11.40 -7.57 2.62
CA THR A 36 -12.70 -7.47 1.96
C THR A 36 -13.00 -6.02 1.59
N ASP A 37 -13.93 -5.81 0.70
CA ASP A 37 -14.47 -4.50 0.33
C ASP A 37 -15.73 -4.12 1.10
N GLU A 38 -16.37 -5.10 1.79
CA GLU A 38 -17.66 -4.94 2.44
C GLU A 38 -17.65 -5.36 3.92
N ILE A 39 -18.37 -4.60 4.75
CA ILE A 39 -18.77 -5.02 6.11
C ILE A 39 -20.31 -4.96 6.20
N VAL A 40 -20.91 -6.04 6.70
CA VAL A 40 -22.36 -6.11 6.97
C VAL A 40 -22.61 -6.11 8.47
N ILE A 41 -23.38 -5.12 8.94
CA ILE A 41 -23.79 -4.97 10.34
C ILE A 41 -25.30 -5.16 10.46
N ARG A 42 -25.75 -5.98 11.40
CA ARG A 42 -27.19 -6.16 11.68
C ARG A 42 -27.69 -5.11 12.67
N ALA A 43 -28.76 -4.42 12.30
CA ALA A 43 -29.49 -3.53 13.19
C ALA A 43 -30.80 -4.18 13.66
N ALA A 44 -31.23 -3.88 14.87
CA ALA A 44 -32.47 -4.42 15.39
C ALA A 44 -33.73 -3.77 14.77
N THR A 45 -33.63 -2.53 14.32
CA THR A 45 -34.71 -1.78 13.70
C THR A 45 -34.22 -0.84 12.59
N VAL A 46 -35.15 -0.44 11.69
CA VAL A 46 -34.86 0.55 10.65
C VAL A 46 -34.42 1.90 11.22
N ASP A 47 -35.03 2.33 12.35
CA ASP A 47 -34.67 3.60 12.99
C ASP A 47 -33.26 3.55 13.62
N GLU A 48 -32.86 2.39 14.11
CA GLU A 48 -31.47 2.16 14.57
C GLU A 48 -30.50 2.21 13.40
N ALA A 49 -30.79 1.49 12.30
CA ALA A 49 -29.96 1.50 11.10
C ALA A 49 -29.75 2.93 10.56
N ARG A 50 -30.81 3.74 10.46
CA ARG A 50 -30.70 5.15 10.02
C ARG A 50 -29.78 5.98 10.91
N ARG A 51 -29.84 5.79 12.22
CA ARG A 51 -28.96 6.50 13.16
C ARG A 51 -27.51 6.08 13.00
N TRP A 52 -27.25 4.78 12.82
CA TRP A 52 -25.91 4.26 12.64
C TRP A 52 -25.32 4.71 11.31
N VAL A 53 -26.05 4.60 10.21
CA VAL A 53 -25.62 5.11 8.90
C VAL A 53 -25.23 6.58 8.98
N GLY A 54 -26.08 7.42 9.60
CA GLY A 54 -25.77 8.85 9.76
C GLY A 54 -24.51 9.10 10.60
N ALA A 55 -24.32 8.33 11.69
CA ALA A 55 -23.12 8.44 12.52
C ALA A 55 -21.85 7.98 11.78
N LEU A 56 -21.92 6.85 11.07
CA LEU A 56 -20.80 6.30 10.27
C LEU A 56 -20.40 7.25 9.14
N GLN A 57 -21.39 7.80 8.41
CA GLN A 57 -21.13 8.81 7.36
C GLN A 57 -20.44 10.06 7.91
N GLN A 58 -20.84 10.51 9.10
CA GLN A 58 -20.19 11.63 9.78
C GLN A 58 -18.76 11.27 10.20
N MET A 59 -18.51 10.07 10.72
CA MET A 59 -17.17 9.60 11.07
C MET A 59 -16.25 9.55 9.84
N VAL A 60 -16.72 9.02 8.70
CA VAL A 60 -15.96 8.99 7.45
C VAL A 60 -15.64 10.40 6.99
N THR A 61 -16.59 11.33 7.03
CA THR A 61 -16.36 12.74 6.66
C THR A 61 -15.29 13.39 7.54
N LEU A 62 -15.34 13.15 8.85
CA LEU A 62 -14.36 13.67 9.80
C LEU A 62 -12.97 13.03 9.58
N ALA A 63 -12.93 11.72 9.33
CA ALA A 63 -11.69 11.02 9.03
C ALA A 63 -11.03 11.55 7.75
N GLN A 64 -11.80 11.72 6.68
CA GLN A 64 -11.32 12.28 5.42
C GLN A 64 -10.80 13.72 5.57
N ALA A 65 -11.50 14.56 6.35
CA ALA A 65 -11.08 15.93 6.62
C ALA A 65 -9.79 16.03 7.45
N ASN A 66 -9.49 15.01 8.27
CA ASN A 66 -8.31 14.95 9.12
C ASN A 66 -7.23 14.01 8.60
N GLN A 67 -7.43 13.40 7.42
CA GLN A 67 -6.47 12.48 6.84
C GLN A 67 -5.21 13.22 6.40
N GLN A 68 -4.26 13.38 7.33
CA GLN A 68 -2.89 13.71 6.98
C GLN A 68 -2.21 12.40 6.57
N ASP A 69 -1.78 12.35 5.33
CA ASP A 69 -0.90 11.30 4.84
C ASP A 69 0.35 11.22 5.74
N LEU A 70 0.67 10.00 6.21
CA LEU A 70 1.80 9.74 7.11
C LEU A 70 3.12 10.28 6.53
N PHE A 71 3.30 10.17 5.22
CA PHE A 71 4.48 10.72 4.54
C PHE A 71 4.55 12.25 4.68
N THR A 72 3.48 12.97 4.33
CA THR A 72 3.43 14.42 4.45
C THR A 72 3.57 14.87 5.91
N SER A 73 3.04 14.12 6.86
CA SER A 73 3.18 14.39 8.29
C SER A 73 4.61 14.23 8.78
N ALA A 74 5.35 13.27 8.24
CA ALA A 74 6.73 12.98 8.63
C ALA A 74 7.75 13.95 8.01
N VAL A 75 7.58 14.33 6.73
CA VAL A 75 8.59 15.07 5.95
C VAL A 75 8.14 16.48 5.53
N GLY A 76 6.90 16.86 5.84
CA GLY A 76 6.30 18.16 5.49
C GLY A 76 5.69 18.19 4.08
N SER A 77 4.98 19.28 3.76
CA SER A 77 4.22 19.43 2.50
C SER A 77 5.08 19.68 1.25
N SER A 78 6.38 19.90 1.42
CA SER A 78 7.32 20.12 0.31
C SER A 78 8.63 19.39 0.60
N PRO A 79 8.62 18.04 0.58
CA PRO A 79 9.76 17.23 0.95
C PRO A 79 10.90 17.38 -0.05
N THR A 80 12.14 17.45 0.45
CA THR A 80 13.33 17.36 -0.40
C THR A 80 13.54 15.91 -0.85
N PRO A 81 14.18 15.65 -2.01
CA PRO A 81 14.48 14.30 -2.45
C PRO A 81 15.26 13.48 -1.41
N GLY A 82 16.14 14.13 -0.64
CA GLY A 82 16.88 13.46 0.44
C GLY A 82 15.99 13.06 1.60
N ALA A 83 15.07 13.91 2.03
CA ALA A 83 14.10 13.59 3.08
C ALA A 83 13.13 12.47 2.64
N THR A 84 12.69 12.49 1.37
CA THR A 84 11.86 11.43 0.80
C THR A 84 12.60 10.09 0.79
N LEU A 85 13.85 10.08 0.34
CA LEU A 85 14.66 8.86 0.32
C LEU A 85 14.87 8.30 1.75
N GLN A 86 15.20 9.17 2.70
CA GLN A 86 15.36 8.77 4.10
C GLN A 86 14.05 8.19 4.66
N TYR A 87 12.90 8.78 4.32
CA TYR A 87 11.60 8.25 4.70
C TYR A 87 11.38 6.83 4.14
N LEU A 88 11.60 6.62 2.83
CA LEU A 88 11.49 5.32 2.19
C LEU A 88 12.39 4.28 2.88
N GLN A 89 13.65 4.59 3.10
CA GLN A 89 14.61 3.69 3.77
C GLN A 89 14.22 3.34 5.22
N SER A 90 13.54 4.25 5.91
CA SER A 90 13.13 4.03 7.31
C SER A 90 11.81 3.29 7.46
N ASN A 91 11.01 3.20 6.39
CA ASN A 91 9.68 2.60 6.41
C ASN A 91 9.55 1.38 5.47
N ILE A 92 10.62 0.98 4.80
CA ILE A 92 10.73 -0.30 4.11
C ILE A 92 11.56 -1.21 5.01
N GLY A 93 10.94 -2.26 5.52
CA GLY A 93 11.54 -3.16 6.51
C GLY A 93 10.82 -4.50 6.54
N SER A 94 10.85 -5.20 7.67
CA SER A 94 10.20 -6.50 7.81
C SER A 94 8.69 -6.40 7.67
N VAL A 95 8.10 -7.36 6.99
CA VAL A 95 6.65 -7.51 6.81
C VAL A 95 6.26 -8.92 7.24
N ASP A 96 5.19 -9.02 8.04
CA ASP A 96 4.60 -10.28 8.45
C ASP A 96 3.33 -10.51 7.61
N GLU A 97 3.27 -11.62 6.87
CA GLU A 97 2.13 -12.05 6.05
C GLU A 97 1.62 -13.40 6.56
N GLY A 98 0.64 -13.36 7.46
CA GLY A 98 0.12 -14.58 8.06
C GLY A 98 1.19 -15.35 8.84
N GLU A 99 1.63 -16.50 8.32
CA GLU A 99 2.72 -17.31 8.90
C GLU A 99 4.10 -16.96 8.30
N ASP A 100 4.14 -16.27 7.16
CA ASP A 100 5.35 -15.94 6.42
C ASP A 100 5.94 -14.60 6.90
N GLN A 101 7.26 -14.50 6.93
CA GLN A 101 7.98 -13.30 7.29
C GLN A 101 8.98 -12.92 6.20
N TYR A 102 8.92 -11.65 5.77
CA TYR A 102 9.80 -11.10 4.75
C TYR A 102 10.67 -9.99 5.34
N GLU A 103 11.95 -9.97 4.96
CA GLU A 103 12.83 -8.85 5.24
C GLU A 103 13.03 -8.02 3.96
N GLN A 104 12.84 -6.71 4.07
CA GLN A 104 12.98 -5.80 2.95
C GLN A 104 13.99 -4.70 3.26
N SER A 105 14.73 -4.28 2.25
CA SER A 105 15.60 -3.11 2.36
C SER A 105 15.64 -2.31 1.07
N LEU A 106 15.89 -0.99 1.18
CA LEU A 106 16.03 -0.09 0.05
C LEU A 106 17.32 0.73 0.17
N VAL A 107 18.17 0.67 -0.82
CA VAL A 107 19.47 1.36 -0.82
C VAL A 107 19.62 2.20 -2.09
N PRO A 108 20.02 3.49 -2.00
CA PRO A 108 20.33 4.31 -3.17
C PRO A 108 21.72 3.98 -3.72
N GLY A 109 21.89 4.17 -5.02
CA GLY A 109 23.22 4.12 -5.64
C GLY A 109 24.15 5.22 -5.10
N SER A 110 25.44 4.90 -4.98
CA SER A 110 26.46 5.79 -4.39
C SER A 110 26.57 7.15 -5.09
N ASP A 111 26.47 7.15 -6.41
CA ASP A 111 26.65 8.33 -7.25
C ASP A 111 25.34 8.89 -7.80
N ASN A 112 24.26 8.12 -7.68
CA ASN A 112 22.94 8.49 -8.18
C ASN A 112 21.84 8.02 -7.24
N ARG A 113 21.32 8.93 -6.42
CA ARG A 113 20.21 8.64 -5.47
C ARG A 113 18.90 8.24 -6.16
N CYS A 114 18.76 8.43 -7.47
CA CYS A 114 17.59 7.99 -8.22
C CYS A 114 17.72 6.54 -8.70
N LEU A 115 18.91 5.96 -8.67
CA LEU A 115 19.11 4.54 -8.84
C LEU A 115 18.87 3.87 -7.49
N LEU A 116 17.91 2.97 -7.41
CA LEU A 116 17.54 2.27 -6.19
C LEU A 116 17.79 0.77 -6.36
N THR A 117 18.29 0.17 -5.29
CA THR A 117 18.38 -1.28 -5.12
C THR A 117 17.42 -1.68 -4.00
N TYR A 118 16.51 -2.56 -4.28
CA TYR A 118 15.58 -3.16 -3.33
C TYR A 118 15.92 -4.64 -3.17
N THR A 119 16.02 -5.08 -1.94
CA THR A 119 16.26 -6.48 -1.58
C THR A 119 15.07 -7.00 -0.83
N LEU A 120 14.57 -8.15 -1.23
CA LEU A 120 13.55 -8.95 -0.56
C LEU A 120 14.16 -10.28 -0.16
N ILE A 121 14.03 -10.66 1.11
CA ILE A 121 14.46 -11.96 1.64
C ILE A 121 13.22 -12.61 2.22
N ASP A 122 12.89 -13.82 1.79
CA ASP A 122 11.77 -14.60 2.29
C ASP A 122 12.15 -15.40 3.55
N GLU A 123 11.20 -16.15 4.10
CA GLU A 123 11.38 -16.96 5.31
C GLU A 123 12.41 -18.09 5.16
N ASP A 124 12.61 -18.61 3.95
CA ASP A 124 13.60 -19.63 3.62
C ASP A 124 15.00 -19.03 3.43
N GLY A 125 15.11 -17.70 3.42
CA GLY A 125 16.34 -16.94 3.22
C GLY A 125 16.69 -16.79 1.73
N GLU A 126 15.77 -17.01 0.81
CA GLU A 126 15.97 -16.74 -0.61
C GLU A 126 15.98 -15.22 -0.84
N GLU A 127 17.02 -14.74 -1.50
CA GLU A 127 17.23 -13.32 -1.74
C GLU A 127 16.92 -12.95 -3.18
N LYS A 128 16.00 -11.98 -3.36
CA LYS A 128 15.71 -11.33 -4.64
C LYS A 128 16.11 -9.87 -4.58
N ILE A 129 16.86 -9.43 -5.60
CA ILE A 129 17.32 -8.04 -5.69
C ILE A 129 16.78 -7.41 -6.97
N PHE A 130 16.21 -6.22 -6.82
CA PHE A 130 15.70 -5.42 -7.93
C PHE A 130 16.44 -4.09 -7.99
N GLU A 131 16.92 -3.74 -9.18
CA GLU A 131 17.59 -2.46 -9.43
C GLU A 131 16.86 -1.67 -10.50
N TRP A 132 16.49 -0.43 -10.20
CA TRP A 132 15.84 0.46 -11.17
C TRP A 132 16.19 1.93 -10.96
N ASN A 133 15.95 2.75 -11.98
CA ASN A 133 16.05 4.19 -11.85
C ASN A 133 14.64 4.79 -11.65
N MET A 134 14.45 5.58 -10.58
CA MET A 134 13.18 6.26 -10.29
C MET A 134 12.73 7.21 -11.40
N ALA A 135 13.63 7.71 -12.25
CA ALA A 135 13.29 8.51 -13.42
C ALA A 135 12.50 7.71 -14.48
N ASP A 136 12.68 6.39 -14.52
CA ASP A 136 11.99 5.49 -15.46
C ASP A 136 10.61 5.04 -14.95
N ILE A 137 10.33 5.19 -13.67
CA ILE A 137 9.03 4.86 -13.08
C ILE A 137 7.96 5.88 -13.47
N ASN A 138 6.76 5.39 -13.78
CA ASN A 138 5.60 6.24 -14.07
C ASN A 138 4.89 6.60 -12.75
N PRO A 139 4.92 7.88 -12.28
CA PRO A 139 4.30 8.26 -11.00
C PRO A 139 2.78 8.00 -10.95
N ARG A 140 2.11 7.94 -12.11
CA ARG A 140 0.67 7.65 -12.20
C ARG A 140 0.35 6.17 -12.08
N GLN A 141 1.34 5.30 -12.20
CA GLN A 141 1.23 3.85 -12.11
C GLN A 141 1.95 3.30 -10.86
N ILE A 142 2.17 4.15 -9.86
CA ILE A 142 2.54 3.73 -8.52
C ILE A 142 1.25 3.60 -7.73
N ALA A 143 0.91 2.39 -7.32
CA ALA A 143 -0.31 2.07 -6.59
C ALA A 143 -0.06 0.93 -5.60
N PHE A 144 -1.00 0.66 -4.74
CA PHE A 144 -1.02 -0.56 -3.94
C PHE A 144 -2.35 -1.28 -4.11
N ASP A 145 -2.34 -2.56 -3.85
CA ASP A 145 -3.52 -3.42 -3.81
C ASP A 145 -3.34 -4.48 -2.74
N THR A 146 -4.42 -5.17 -2.39
CA THR A 146 -4.40 -6.31 -1.47
C THR A 146 -4.48 -7.60 -2.28
N LYS A 147 -3.66 -8.59 -1.93
CA LYS A 147 -3.61 -9.91 -2.59
C LYS A 147 -3.60 -10.98 -1.50
N GLY A 148 -4.75 -11.61 -1.22
CA GLY A 148 -4.88 -12.52 -0.09
C GLY A 148 -4.65 -11.78 1.23
N GLU A 149 -3.63 -12.18 1.98
CA GLU A 149 -3.24 -11.57 3.25
C GLU A 149 -2.24 -10.41 3.08
N SER A 150 -1.71 -10.22 1.87
CA SER A 150 -0.64 -9.29 1.55
C SER A 150 -1.15 -7.92 1.11
N ILE A 151 -0.39 -6.88 1.42
CA ILE A 151 -0.55 -5.53 0.86
C ILE A 151 0.64 -5.26 -0.05
N VAL A 152 0.41 -5.21 -1.35
CA VAL A 152 1.45 -5.12 -2.37
C VAL A 152 1.47 -3.75 -3.01
N LEU A 153 2.60 -3.06 -2.94
CA LEU A 153 2.87 -1.86 -3.72
C LEU A 153 3.46 -2.26 -5.06
N THR A 154 2.94 -1.71 -6.14
CA THR A 154 3.46 -1.91 -7.49
C THR A 154 3.96 -0.59 -8.07
N LEU A 155 5.21 -0.57 -8.53
CA LEU A 155 5.83 0.55 -9.25
C LEU A 155 6.08 0.13 -10.70
N LYS A 156 5.34 0.70 -11.65
CA LYS A 156 5.49 0.35 -13.08
C LYS A 156 6.35 1.35 -13.82
N THR A 157 7.13 0.86 -14.76
CA THR A 157 7.96 1.69 -15.64
C THR A 157 7.12 2.47 -16.64
N THR A 158 7.67 3.57 -17.14
CA THR A 158 7.04 4.38 -18.19
C THR A 158 6.94 3.55 -19.47
N ALA A 159 5.73 3.49 -20.04
CA ALA A 159 5.39 2.70 -21.24
C ALA A 159 5.61 1.18 -21.07
N GLN A 160 5.59 0.68 -19.83
CA GLN A 160 5.73 -0.74 -19.50
C GLN A 160 6.97 -1.38 -20.16
N ARG A 161 8.11 -0.68 -20.12
CA ARG A 161 9.37 -1.18 -20.65
C ARG A 161 10.10 -1.97 -19.57
N ASP A 162 10.74 -3.05 -19.94
CA ASP A 162 11.53 -3.91 -19.06
C ASP A 162 12.84 -3.19 -18.67
N LEU A 163 12.79 -2.39 -17.59
CA LEU A 163 13.88 -1.53 -17.11
C LEU A 163 14.23 -1.76 -15.63
N VAL A 164 13.51 -2.65 -14.97
CA VAL A 164 13.82 -3.14 -13.64
C VAL A 164 14.68 -4.38 -13.80
N ARG A 165 15.91 -4.34 -13.33
CA ARG A 165 16.83 -5.47 -13.37
C ARG A 165 16.57 -6.37 -12.18
N GLU A 166 16.30 -7.65 -12.43
CA GLU A 166 16.13 -8.68 -11.42
C GLU A 166 17.41 -9.53 -11.28
N ILE A 167 17.79 -9.79 -10.05
CA ILE A 167 18.99 -10.56 -9.69
C ILE A 167 18.59 -11.58 -8.63
N GLU A 168 18.85 -12.86 -8.89
CA GLU A 168 18.71 -13.97 -7.94
C GLU A 168 20.05 -14.70 -7.83
N GLU A 169 20.42 -15.14 -6.64
CA GLU A 169 21.69 -15.85 -6.38
C GLU A 169 22.95 -15.11 -6.90
N GLY A 170 22.86 -13.79 -7.07
CA GLY A 170 23.94 -12.95 -7.60
C GLY A 170 24.06 -12.93 -9.13
N GLU A 171 23.18 -13.62 -9.84
CA GLU A 171 23.12 -13.62 -11.31
C GLU A 171 21.91 -12.79 -11.80
N VAL A 172 22.02 -12.19 -12.98
CA VAL A 172 20.91 -11.44 -13.60
C VAL A 172 19.94 -12.44 -14.20
N GLU A 173 18.76 -12.56 -13.63
CA GLU A 173 17.68 -13.41 -14.15
C GLU A 173 16.98 -12.75 -15.35
N GLY A 174 16.74 -11.43 -15.27
CA GLY A 174 16.01 -10.74 -16.31
C GLY A 174 15.84 -9.25 -16.10
N TYR A 175 14.91 -8.73 -16.89
CA TYR A 175 14.44 -7.35 -16.78
C TYR A 175 12.92 -7.35 -16.80
N GLU A 176 12.34 -6.63 -15.83
CA GLU A 176 10.90 -6.51 -15.61
C GLU A 176 10.42 -5.09 -15.89
N ASN A 177 9.12 -4.94 -16.10
CA ASN A 177 8.50 -3.63 -16.28
C ASN A 177 7.90 -3.06 -15.00
N GLU A 178 7.96 -3.81 -13.90
CA GLU A 178 7.47 -3.40 -12.59
C GLU A 178 8.32 -3.97 -11.47
N VAL A 179 8.21 -3.39 -10.28
CA VAL A 179 8.70 -3.95 -9.03
C VAL A 179 7.58 -3.92 -8.01
N GLU A 180 7.47 -4.99 -7.23
CA GLU A 180 6.51 -5.14 -6.14
C GLU A 180 7.25 -5.05 -4.79
N LEU A 181 6.66 -4.30 -3.84
CA LEU A 181 7.12 -4.20 -2.47
C LEU A 181 5.93 -4.52 -1.53
N LEU A 182 6.23 -4.97 -0.34
CA LEU A 182 5.22 -5.32 0.65
C LEU A 182 5.05 -4.20 1.70
N ALA A 183 3.88 -4.14 2.33
CA ALA A 183 3.59 -3.23 3.42
C ALA A 183 2.77 -3.94 4.51
N ASN A 184 2.99 -3.57 5.79
CA ASN A 184 2.26 -4.16 6.91
C ASN A 184 0.84 -3.62 7.06
N THR A 185 0.59 -2.38 6.62
CA THR A 185 -0.72 -1.73 6.77
C THR A 185 -1.09 -0.92 5.52
N ILE A 186 -2.39 -0.72 5.32
CA ILE A 186 -2.91 0.12 4.24
C ILE A 186 -2.44 1.57 4.36
N GLU A 187 -2.32 2.08 5.59
CA GLU A 187 -1.82 3.43 5.86
C GLU A 187 -0.35 3.57 5.48
N GLU A 188 0.46 2.57 5.80
CA GLU A 188 1.88 2.49 5.39
C GLU A 188 1.98 2.44 3.86
N ALA A 189 1.21 1.57 3.21
CA ALA A 189 1.17 1.46 1.75
C ALA A 189 0.81 2.80 1.08
N ARG A 190 -0.19 3.53 1.59
CA ARG A 190 -0.55 4.86 1.11
C ARG A 190 0.60 5.86 1.22
N ALA A 191 1.28 5.85 2.35
CA ALA A 191 2.40 6.74 2.62
C ALA A 191 3.62 6.42 1.74
N LEU A 192 3.92 5.13 1.54
CA LEU A 192 4.98 4.68 0.63
C LEU A 192 4.64 5.06 -0.83
N VAL A 193 3.39 4.88 -1.28
CA VAL A 193 2.94 5.34 -2.61
C VAL A 193 3.17 6.83 -2.79
N ALA A 194 2.82 7.66 -1.78
CA ALA A 194 3.04 9.11 -1.84
C ALA A 194 4.54 9.45 -1.91
N ALA A 195 5.36 8.77 -1.11
CA ALA A 195 6.82 8.95 -1.09
C ALA A 195 7.47 8.56 -2.43
N PHE A 196 7.12 7.39 -2.99
CA PHE A 196 7.64 6.96 -4.29
C PHE A 196 7.20 7.88 -5.43
N LYS A 197 5.96 8.38 -5.44
CA LYS A 197 5.50 9.39 -6.41
C LYS A 197 6.34 10.66 -6.33
N ASN A 198 6.58 11.18 -5.13
CA ASN A 198 7.43 12.34 -4.93
C ASN A 198 8.86 12.10 -5.40
N MET A 199 9.43 10.94 -5.11
CA MET A 199 10.79 10.56 -5.55
C MET A 199 10.87 10.46 -7.07
N ALA A 200 9.91 9.80 -7.73
CA ALA A 200 9.86 9.67 -9.19
C ALA A 200 9.75 11.04 -9.89
N GLU A 201 8.91 11.95 -9.38
CA GLU A 201 8.80 13.31 -9.90
C GLU A 201 10.08 14.13 -9.71
N SER A 202 10.77 13.92 -8.61
CA SER A 202 12.04 14.60 -8.29
C SER A 202 13.19 14.12 -9.17
N CYS A 203 13.19 12.85 -9.58
CA CYS A 203 14.23 12.25 -10.42
C CYS A 203 14.04 12.55 -11.92
N LYS A 204 12.91 13.13 -12.34
CA LYS A 204 12.65 13.56 -13.73
C LYS A 204 13.09 15.00 -14.03
N LYS A 205 13.54 15.73 -13.04
CA LYS A 205 14.01 17.11 -13.16
C LYS A 205 15.52 17.16 -13.40
#